data_5254e297bed2aef3ce3d52ce0a943eb0
#
_entry.id   5254e297bed2aef3ce3d52ce0a943eb0
#
_cell.length_a   1.000
_cell.length_b   1.000
_cell.length_c   1.000
_cell.angle_alpha   90.00
_cell.angle_beta   90.00
_cell.angle_gamma   90.00
#
_symmetry.space_group_name_H-M   'P 1'
#
loop_
_entity.id
_entity.type
_entity.pdbx_description
1 polymer ?
#
loop_
_entity_poly.entity_id
_entity_poly.type
_entity_poly.pdbx_seq_one_letter_code
_entity_poly.pdbx_strand_id
1 'polypeptide(L)'
;IMNDTGEIIANDLSPIRIVKLKANLAGQGVTHTTTNRMPGQFLWKRFPHYFDKSLVDAPCSLEGTIYTERPKSYGMWSVHKIKDLSQRQRYLLRAAISATKVGGEIVYSTCTLAPEENEGVIDWILAKENVELVPISIPGLVSYPGVTQWGNAKPYDPRVAECMRIYPTELMEGFFLARLRKIS
;
A
#
# COMPACT_ATOMS: atom_id res chain seq x y z
N ILE A 1 20.09 4.14 -3.13
CA ILE A 1 18.71 4.57 -3.10
C ILE A 1 18.65 6.08 -3.32
N MET A 2 18.28 6.95 -2.40
CA MET A 2 18.24 8.40 -2.69
C MET A 2 19.59 9.13 -2.57
N ASN A 3 20.62 8.49 -2.00
CA ASN A 3 21.97 9.04 -1.82
C ASN A 3 21.95 10.45 -1.17
N ASP A 4 21.13 10.61 -0.14
CA ASP A 4 20.89 11.87 0.58
C ASP A 4 20.47 13.06 -0.30
N THR A 5 19.84 12.80 -1.44
CA THR A 5 19.29 13.84 -2.32
C THR A 5 17.77 13.85 -2.26
N GLY A 6 17.17 15.02 -2.51
CA GLY A 6 15.72 15.19 -2.51
C GLY A 6 15.12 15.31 -1.11
N GLU A 7 13.81 15.17 -1.01
CA GLU A 7 13.03 15.30 0.23
C GLU A 7 12.09 14.09 0.41
N ILE A 8 11.95 13.62 1.64
CA ILE A 8 10.96 12.61 2.02
C ILE A 8 9.95 13.26 2.97
N ILE A 9 8.66 13.15 2.62
CA ILE A 9 7.56 13.48 3.52
C ILE A 9 6.99 12.19 4.09
N ALA A 10 7.25 11.92 5.36
CA ALA A 10 6.77 10.75 6.06
C ALA A 10 5.54 11.09 6.92
N ASN A 11 4.37 10.54 6.58
CA ASN A 11 3.11 10.86 7.22
C ASN A 11 2.54 9.68 8.00
N ASP A 12 2.13 9.92 9.23
CA ASP A 12 1.30 8.98 10.02
C ASP A 12 0.31 9.77 10.88
N LEU A 13 -0.86 9.19 11.13
CA LEU A 13 -1.88 9.79 11.99
C LEU A 13 -1.55 9.61 13.48
N SER A 14 -0.86 8.53 13.84
CA SER A 14 -0.56 8.16 15.23
C SER A 14 0.66 8.92 15.75
N PRO A 15 0.53 9.69 16.86
CA PRO A 15 1.66 10.37 17.46
C PRO A 15 2.75 9.39 17.95
N ILE A 16 2.35 8.22 18.44
CA ILE A 16 3.28 7.19 18.90
C ILE A 16 4.09 6.62 17.73
N ARG A 17 3.44 6.38 16.57
CA ARG A 17 4.15 5.92 15.38
C ARG A 17 5.08 6.97 14.81
N ILE A 18 4.71 8.25 14.85
CA ILE A 18 5.62 9.36 14.46
C ILE A 18 6.88 9.39 15.34
N VAL A 19 6.75 9.18 16.65
CA VAL A 19 7.92 9.10 17.55
C VAL A 19 8.84 7.93 17.17
N LYS A 20 8.27 6.75 16.95
CA LYS A 20 9.03 5.57 16.50
C LYS A 20 9.69 5.78 15.13
N LEU A 21 8.97 6.40 14.20
CA LEU A 21 9.49 6.73 12.87
C LEU A 21 10.70 7.65 12.97
N LYS A 22 10.61 8.73 13.75
CA LYS A 22 11.74 9.65 13.99
C LYS A 22 12.95 8.93 14.59
N ALA A 23 12.74 8.07 15.58
CA ALA A 23 13.81 7.28 16.19
C ALA A 23 14.49 6.35 15.17
N ASN A 24 13.71 5.67 14.32
CA ASN A 24 14.24 4.81 13.28
C ASN A 24 15.03 5.59 12.22
N LEU A 25 14.51 6.73 11.76
CA LEU A 25 15.20 7.60 10.81
C LEU A 25 16.55 8.09 11.37
N ALA A 26 16.55 8.56 12.62
CA ALA A 26 17.77 8.99 13.30
C ALA A 26 18.78 7.83 13.45
N GLY A 27 18.32 6.64 13.85
CA GLY A 27 19.17 5.45 14.00
C GLY A 27 19.77 4.96 12.68
N GLN A 28 19.13 5.25 11.54
CA GLN A 28 19.62 4.93 10.21
C GLN A 28 20.35 6.08 9.52
N GLY A 29 20.57 7.19 10.19
CA GLY A 29 21.26 8.37 9.65
C GLY A 29 20.51 9.10 8.54
N VAL A 30 19.18 8.93 8.44
CA VAL A 30 18.37 9.59 7.42
C VAL A 30 18.01 11.01 7.86
N THR A 31 18.57 12.02 7.20
CA THR A 31 18.47 13.44 7.60
C THR A 31 17.47 14.26 6.77
N HIS A 32 17.15 13.83 5.55
CA HIS A 32 16.33 14.56 4.57
C HIS A 32 14.84 14.20 4.63
N THR A 33 14.32 13.86 5.83
CA THR A 33 12.91 13.50 6.02
C THR A 33 12.18 14.49 6.90
N THR A 34 11.08 15.03 6.40
CA THR A 34 10.11 15.81 7.15
C THR A 34 8.96 14.89 7.60
N THR A 35 8.73 14.82 8.91
CA THR A 35 7.59 14.05 9.44
C THR A 35 6.33 14.92 9.50
N ASN A 36 5.21 14.37 9.03
CA ASN A 36 3.92 15.03 9.02
C ASN A 36 2.90 14.20 9.80
N ARG A 37 1.94 14.87 10.46
CA ARG A 37 0.88 14.19 11.22
C ARG A 37 -0.49 14.67 10.76
N MET A 38 -1.08 13.95 9.81
CA MET A 38 -2.44 14.21 9.35
C MET A 38 -3.10 12.95 8.78
N PRO A 39 -4.44 12.92 8.65
CA PRO A 39 -5.09 11.82 7.95
C PRO A 39 -4.60 11.75 6.51
N GLY A 40 -4.07 10.58 6.10
CA GLY A 40 -3.40 10.39 4.80
C GLY A 40 -4.31 10.70 3.60
N GLN A 41 -5.63 10.46 3.73
CA GLN A 41 -6.61 10.76 2.68
C GLN A 41 -6.73 12.25 2.35
N PHE A 42 -6.17 13.15 3.17
CA PHE A 42 -6.17 14.59 2.93
C PHE A 42 -4.79 15.15 2.56
N LEU A 43 -3.77 14.30 2.44
CA LEU A 43 -2.39 14.71 2.17
C LEU A 43 -2.28 15.49 0.84
N TRP A 44 -3.03 15.11 -0.18
CA TRP A 44 -3.07 15.76 -1.47
C TRP A 44 -3.51 17.24 -1.42
N LYS A 45 -4.30 17.64 -0.42
CA LYS A 45 -4.70 19.06 -0.23
C LYS A 45 -3.52 19.94 0.12
N ARG A 46 -2.52 19.39 0.81
CA ARG A 46 -1.29 20.09 1.19
C ARG A 46 -0.21 19.96 0.12
N PHE A 47 -0.18 18.85 -0.60
CA PHE A 47 0.84 18.51 -1.58
C PHE A 47 0.21 18.05 -2.92
N PRO A 48 -0.57 18.91 -3.62
CA PRO A 48 -1.17 18.54 -4.90
C PRO A 48 -0.09 18.41 -5.98
N HIS A 49 -0.04 17.27 -6.68
CA HIS A 49 0.93 17.01 -7.76
C HIS A 49 2.38 17.31 -7.38
N TYR A 50 2.75 16.99 -6.16
CA TYR A 50 4.03 17.37 -5.58
C TYR A 50 5.10 16.27 -5.68
N PHE A 51 4.72 15.03 -5.46
CA PHE A 51 5.65 13.91 -5.32
C PHE A 51 6.00 13.28 -6.67
N ASP A 52 7.27 12.95 -6.86
CA ASP A 52 7.74 12.14 -7.98
C ASP A 52 7.41 10.66 -7.73
N LYS A 53 7.44 10.22 -6.46
CA LYS A 53 7.10 8.87 -6.01
C LYS A 53 6.33 8.90 -4.71
N SER A 54 5.36 8.01 -4.58
CA SER A 54 4.56 7.84 -3.36
C SER A 54 4.51 6.38 -2.94
N LEU A 55 4.58 6.12 -1.63
CA LEU A 55 4.36 4.81 -1.03
C LEU A 55 3.13 4.87 -0.13
N VAL A 56 2.22 3.95 -0.33
CA VAL A 56 1.03 3.73 0.50
C VAL A 56 1.15 2.37 1.16
N ASP A 57 1.81 2.31 2.31
CA ASP A 57 1.78 1.15 3.20
C ASP A 57 0.48 1.22 3.99
N ALA A 58 -0.55 0.54 3.50
CA ALA A 58 -1.93 0.76 3.89
C ALA A 58 -2.31 -0.02 5.17
N PRO A 59 -3.11 0.58 6.09
CA PRO A 59 -3.68 -0.19 7.19
C PRO A 59 -4.55 -1.32 6.63
N CYS A 60 -4.33 -2.56 7.08
CA CYS A 60 -4.98 -3.75 6.54
C CYS A 60 -5.39 -4.74 7.64
N SER A 61 -6.06 -5.83 7.25
CA SER A 61 -6.56 -6.87 8.17
C SER A 61 -5.48 -7.81 8.69
N LEU A 62 -4.23 -7.72 8.18
CA LEU A 62 -3.06 -8.46 8.64
C LEU A 62 -3.13 -9.98 8.40
N GLU A 63 -3.86 -10.46 7.39
CA GLU A 63 -3.99 -11.91 7.13
C GLU A 63 -2.65 -12.60 6.83
N GLY A 64 -1.71 -11.87 6.21
CA GLY A 64 -0.36 -12.39 5.93
C GLY A 64 0.49 -12.65 7.18
N THR A 65 0.02 -12.19 8.35
CA THR A 65 0.69 -12.35 9.66
C THR A 65 -0.03 -13.32 10.58
N ILE A 66 -1.05 -14.07 10.09
CA ILE A 66 -1.82 -15.03 10.87
C ILE A 66 -0.99 -16.31 11.06
N TYR A 67 -0.90 -16.72 12.31
CA TYR A 67 -0.33 -18.00 12.73
C TYR A 67 -1.41 -18.81 13.43
N THR A 68 -1.73 -20.00 12.94
CA THR A 68 -2.80 -20.87 13.45
C THR A 68 -2.58 -21.25 14.91
N GLU A 69 -1.33 -21.45 15.32
CA GLU A 69 -0.93 -21.78 16.69
C GLU A 69 -1.01 -20.57 17.66
N ARG A 70 -1.29 -19.37 17.13
CA ARG A 70 -1.34 -18.12 17.91
C ARG A 70 -2.71 -17.44 17.76
N PRO A 71 -3.74 -17.82 18.55
CA PRO A 71 -5.10 -17.25 18.44
C PRO A 71 -5.15 -15.72 18.51
N LYS A 72 -4.22 -15.09 19.20
CA LYS A 72 -4.11 -13.62 19.26
C LYS A 72 -3.80 -12.98 17.89
N SER A 73 -3.19 -13.72 16.93
CA SER A 73 -2.85 -13.20 15.61
C SER A 73 -4.08 -12.94 14.74
N TYR A 74 -5.20 -13.62 15.00
CA TYR A 74 -6.46 -13.48 14.26
C TYR A 74 -7.66 -13.09 15.12
N GLY A 75 -7.46 -12.84 16.41
CA GLY A 75 -8.54 -12.49 17.34
C GLY A 75 -9.33 -11.23 16.99
N MET A 76 -8.77 -10.35 16.17
CA MET A 76 -9.43 -9.14 15.68
C MET A 76 -9.82 -9.22 14.19
N TRP A 77 -9.66 -10.38 13.56
CA TRP A 77 -10.03 -10.57 12.17
C TRP A 77 -11.56 -10.68 12.01
N SER A 78 -12.12 -10.03 10.98
CA SER A 78 -13.52 -10.18 10.60
C SER A 78 -13.75 -9.69 9.18
N VAL A 79 -14.75 -10.23 8.49
CA VAL A 79 -15.18 -9.79 7.16
C VAL A 79 -15.62 -8.32 7.17
N HIS A 80 -16.26 -7.88 8.25
CA HIS A 80 -16.66 -6.46 8.43
C HIS A 80 -15.43 -5.53 8.42
N LYS A 81 -14.39 -5.90 9.16
CA LYS A 81 -13.13 -5.14 9.21
C LYS A 81 -12.45 -5.07 7.84
N ILE A 82 -12.44 -6.16 7.07
CA ILE A 82 -11.91 -6.17 5.69
C ILE A 82 -12.64 -5.14 4.83
N LYS A 83 -13.98 -5.11 4.89
CA LYS A 83 -14.80 -4.16 4.14
C LYS A 83 -14.51 -2.70 4.51
N ASP A 84 -14.40 -2.39 5.79
CA ASP A 84 -14.10 -1.03 6.27
C ASP A 84 -12.68 -0.59 5.86
N LEU A 85 -11.71 -1.51 5.98
CA LEU A 85 -10.33 -1.24 5.60
C LEU A 85 -10.20 -1.04 4.09
N SER A 86 -10.84 -1.88 3.27
CA SER A 86 -10.81 -1.73 1.81
C SER A 86 -11.34 -0.36 1.36
N GLN A 87 -12.40 0.13 1.99
CA GLN A 87 -12.91 1.47 1.69
C GLN A 87 -11.90 2.58 2.07
N ARG A 88 -11.28 2.47 3.25
CA ARG A 88 -10.25 3.43 3.68
C ARG A 88 -9.03 3.41 2.76
N GLN A 89 -8.60 2.24 2.33
CA GLN A 89 -7.47 2.03 1.43
C GLN A 89 -7.70 2.69 0.06
N ARG A 90 -8.91 2.58 -0.51
CA ARG A 90 -9.29 3.28 -1.75
C ARG A 90 -9.05 4.79 -1.65
N TYR A 91 -9.48 5.42 -0.56
CA TYR A 91 -9.28 6.85 -0.36
C TYR A 91 -7.82 7.23 -0.09
N LEU A 92 -7.06 6.39 0.61
CA LEU A 92 -5.62 6.62 0.82
C LEU A 92 -4.86 6.54 -0.49
N LEU A 93 -5.10 5.51 -1.31
CA LEU A 93 -4.43 5.34 -2.59
C LEU A 93 -4.82 6.45 -3.57
N ARG A 94 -6.10 6.83 -3.62
CA ARG A 94 -6.55 7.97 -4.41
C ARG A 94 -5.87 9.27 -4.01
N ALA A 95 -5.73 9.52 -2.71
CA ALA A 95 -5.03 10.70 -2.21
C ALA A 95 -3.54 10.72 -2.61
N ALA A 96 -2.88 9.56 -2.58
CA ALA A 96 -1.49 9.44 -3.04
C ALA A 96 -1.37 9.71 -4.55
N ILE A 97 -2.30 9.19 -5.37
CA ILE A 97 -2.36 9.48 -6.81
C ILE A 97 -2.54 10.98 -7.06
N SER A 98 -3.45 11.65 -6.33
CA SER A 98 -3.68 13.09 -6.45
C SER A 98 -2.47 13.91 -6.00
N ALA A 99 -1.69 13.42 -5.03
CA ALA A 99 -0.49 14.09 -4.55
C ALA A 99 0.74 13.83 -5.43
N THR A 100 0.71 12.81 -6.28
CA THR A 100 1.80 12.44 -7.18
C THR A 100 1.70 13.22 -8.49
N LYS A 101 2.84 13.62 -9.06
CA LYS A 101 2.94 14.26 -10.38
C LYS A 101 2.46 13.34 -11.49
N VAL A 102 2.07 13.90 -12.62
CA VAL A 102 1.88 13.14 -13.87
C VAL A 102 3.21 12.50 -14.27
N GLY A 103 3.18 11.24 -14.68
CA GLY A 103 4.37 10.41 -14.92
C GLY A 103 5.04 9.85 -13.66
N GLY A 104 4.64 10.31 -12.47
CA GLY A 104 5.15 9.82 -11.19
C GLY A 104 4.60 8.44 -10.83
N GLU A 105 5.27 7.77 -9.91
CA GLU A 105 4.99 6.38 -9.54
C GLU A 105 4.41 6.28 -8.13
N ILE A 106 3.46 5.36 -7.97
CA ILE A 106 2.84 5.06 -6.70
C ILE A 106 2.99 3.55 -6.42
N VAL A 107 3.49 3.19 -5.25
CA VAL A 107 3.48 1.82 -4.76
C VAL A 107 2.41 1.71 -3.68
N TYR A 108 1.51 0.77 -3.85
CA TYR A 108 0.53 0.36 -2.86
C TYR A 108 0.95 -0.97 -2.27
N SER A 109 0.93 -1.10 -0.94
CA SER A 109 1.30 -2.31 -0.23
C SER A 109 0.37 -2.62 0.93
N THR A 110 0.18 -3.91 1.19
CA THR A 110 -0.51 -4.44 2.37
C THR A 110 0.17 -5.72 2.85
N CYS A 111 0.03 -6.05 4.13
CA CYS A 111 0.37 -7.35 4.69
C CYS A 111 -0.88 -8.23 4.89
N THR A 112 -1.89 -8.10 4.03
CA THR A 112 -3.06 -8.97 4.01
C THR A 112 -3.12 -9.79 2.72
N LEU A 113 -3.85 -10.89 2.76
CA LEU A 113 -4.14 -11.74 1.60
C LEU A 113 -5.57 -11.54 1.07
N ALA A 114 -6.41 -10.74 1.74
CA ALA A 114 -7.78 -10.47 1.37
C ALA A 114 -7.86 -9.76 0.00
N PRO A 115 -8.46 -10.36 -1.04
CA PRO A 115 -8.56 -9.71 -2.34
C PRO A 115 -9.37 -8.42 -2.33
N GLU A 116 -10.29 -8.26 -1.39
CA GLU A 116 -11.09 -7.05 -1.22
C GLU A 116 -10.24 -5.84 -0.84
N GLU A 117 -9.15 -6.06 -0.09
CA GLU A 117 -8.18 -5.05 0.34
C GLU A 117 -7.03 -4.88 -0.67
N ASN A 118 -6.87 -5.79 -1.58
CA ASN A 118 -5.80 -5.88 -2.56
C ASN A 118 -6.32 -5.56 -3.97
N GLU A 119 -6.65 -6.56 -4.75
CA GLU A 119 -7.12 -6.40 -6.13
C GLU A 119 -8.40 -5.58 -6.22
N GLY A 120 -9.32 -5.73 -5.26
CA GLY A 120 -10.56 -4.95 -5.21
C GLY A 120 -10.33 -3.45 -4.99
N VAL A 121 -9.24 -3.07 -4.33
CA VAL A 121 -8.81 -1.66 -4.22
C VAL A 121 -8.22 -1.20 -5.55
N ILE A 122 -7.36 -1.99 -6.16
CA ILE A 122 -6.73 -1.66 -7.44
C ILE A 122 -7.76 -1.59 -8.57
N ASP A 123 -8.69 -2.56 -8.66
CA ASP A 123 -9.81 -2.55 -9.61
C ASP A 123 -10.62 -1.26 -9.51
N TRP A 124 -10.96 -0.84 -8.29
CA TRP A 124 -11.67 0.42 -8.06
C TRP A 124 -10.86 1.64 -8.52
N ILE A 125 -9.56 1.66 -8.30
CA ILE A 125 -8.67 2.75 -8.75
C ILE A 125 -8.59 2.79 -10.27
N LEU A 126 -8.39 1.65 -10.93
CA LEU A 126 -8.32 1.55 -12.40
C LEU A 126 -9.61 2.04 -13.09
N ALA A 127 -10.74 1.93 -12.40
CA ALA A 127 -12.03 2.42 -12.90
C ALA A 127 -12.26 3.92 -12.64
N LYS A 128 -11.50 4.59 -11.78
CA LYS A 128 -11.76 5.96 -11.32
C LYS A 128 -10.65 6.96 -11.62
N GLU A 129 -9.42 6.48 -11.73
CA GLU A 129 -8.23 7.32 -11.89
C GLU A 129 -7.50 6.95 -13.19
N ASN A 130 -6.86 7.93 -13.81
CA ASN A 130 -6.07 7.69 -15.01
C ASN A 130 -4.66 7.25 -14.64
N VAL A 131 -4.53 5.97 -14.40
CA VAL A 131 -3.27 5.30 -14.03
C VAL A 131 -3.09 4.02 -14.81
N GLU A 132 -1.84 3.60 -14.97
CA GLU A 132 -1.47 2.28 -15.47
C GLU A 132 -0.78 1.46 -14.40
N LEU A 133 -0.95 0.14 -14.43
CA LEU A 133 -0.14 -0.78 -13.63
C LEU A 133 1.22 -0.97 -14.30
N VAL A 134 2.26 -1.04 -13.49
CA VAL A 134 3.63 -1.29 -13.92
C VAL A 134 4.11 -2.60 -13.27
N PRO A 135 4.53 -3.59 -14.05
CA PRO A 135 5.00 -4.86 -13.51
C PRO A 135 6.10 -4.68 -12.47
N ILE A 136 6.06 -5.52 -11.43
CA ILE A 136 7.08 -5.57 -10.38
C ILE A 136 7.85 -6.87 -10.52
N SER A 137 9.18 -6.77 -10.47
CA SER A 137 10.06 -7.94 -10.38
C SER A 137 11.09 -7.69 -9.27
N ILE A 138 11.17 -8.64 -8.33
CA ILE A 138 12.14 -8.59 -7.22
C ILE A 138 13.00 -9.85 -7.35
N PRO A 139 14.28 -9.72 -7.69
CA PRO A 139 15.17 -10.87 -7.86
C PRO A 139 15.22 -11.75 -6.61
N GLY A 140 15.11 -13.06 -6.78
CA GLY A 140 15.15 -14.04 -5.69
C GLY A 140 13.88 -14.18 -4.86
N LEU A 141 12.82 -13.40 -5.16
CA LEU A 141 11.55 -13.50 -4.47
C LEU A 141 10.54 -14.32 -5.28
N VAL A 142 9.97 -15.36 -4.66
CA VAL A 142 8.85 -16.12 -5.24
C VAL A 142 7.57 -15.31 -5.06
N SER A 143 6.91 -15.01 -6.17
CA SER A 143 5.68 -14.22 -6.18
C SER A 143 4.66 -14.80 -7.17
N TYR A 144 3.42 -14.38 -7.02
CA TYR A 144 2.28 -14.82 -7.82
C TYR A 144 1.54 -13.59 -8.36
N PRO A 145 0.86 -13.71 -9.50
CA PRO A 145 0.03 -12.62 -10.03
C PRO A 145 -1.15 -12.31 -9.12
N GLY A 146 -1.69 -11.11 -9.24
CA GLY A 146 -2.95 -10.74 -8.62
C GLY A 146 -4.10 -11.62 -9.11
N VAL A 147 -5.08 -11.89 -8.23
CA VAL A 147 -6.26 -12.70 -8.58
C VAL A 147 -7.28 -11.87 -9.35
N THR A 148 -7.72 -12.37 -10.49
CA THR A 148 -8.72 -11.69 -11.34
C THR A 148 -10.16 -12.07 -11.00
N GLN A 149 -10.37 -13.08 -10.16
CA GLN A 149 -11.68 -13.55 -9.72
C GLN A 149 -11.61 -13.99 -8.25
N TRP A 150 -12.59 -13.59 -7.45
CA TRP A 150 -12.69 -14.01 -6.06
C TRP A 150 -14.13 -14.39 -5.69
N GLY A 151 -14.32 -15.64 -5.28
CA GLY A 151 -15.64 -16.19 -4.97
C GLY A 151 -16.61 -16.06 -6.15
N ASN A 152 -17.87 -15.73 -5.85
CA ASN A 152 -18.93 -15.53 -6.84
C ASN A 152 -19.11 -14.03 -7.24
N ALA A 153 -18.17 -13.17 -6.85
CA ALA A 153 -18.23 -11.75 -7.21
C ALA A 153 -17.94 -11.53 -8.70
N LYS A 154 -18.29 -10.34 -9.20
CA LYS A 154 -17.88 -9.92 -10.55
C LYS A 154 -16.35 -9.99 -10.68
N PRO A 155 -15.82 -10.53 -11.79
CA PRO A 155 -14.39 -10.48 -12.05
C PRO A 155 -13.82 -9.05 -11.94
N TYR A 156 -12.62 -8.94 -11.40
CA TYR A 156 -11.85 -7.70 -11.41
C TYR A 156 -11.34 -7.37 -12.81
N ASP A 157 -10.91 -6.15 -13.03
CA ASP A 157 -10.19 -5.76 -14.25
C ASP A 157 -9.00 -6.72 -14.47
N PRO A 158 -8.83 -7.32 -15.65
CA PRO A 158 -7.76 -8.31 -15.89
C PRO A 158 -6.35 -7.75 -15.67
N ARG A 159 -6.17 -6.42 -15.75
CA ARG A 159 -4.89 -5.77 -15.46
C ARG A 159 -4.42 -5.99 -14.02
N VAL A 160 -5.30 -6.31 -13.05
CA VAL A 160 -4.88 -6.61 -11.68
C VAL A 160 -3.93 -7.80 -11.58
N ALA A 161 -3.86 -8.64 -12.62
CA ALA A 161 -2.86 -9.72 -12.72
C ALA A 161 -1.42 -9.20 -12.71
N GLU A 162 -1.17 -7.92 -13.06
CA GLU A 162 0.14 -7.27 -12.97
C GLU A 162 0.58 -7.00 -11.51
N CYS A 163 -0.33 -7.08 -10.55
CA CYS A 163 -0.01 -6.97 -9.13
C CYS A 163 0.77 -8.20 -8.66
N MET A 164 1.51 -8.02 -7.58
CA MET A 164 2.35 -9.07 -7.00
C MET A 164 1.77 -9.55 -5.67
N ARG A 165 1.54 -10.86 -5.56
CA ARG A 165 1.23 -11.55 -4.30
C ARG A 165 2.41 -12.33 -3.82
N ILE A 166 2.68 -12.26 -2.53
CA ILE A 166 3.70 -13.04 -1.83
C ILE A 166 2.97 -13.81 -0.74
N TYR A 167 3.01 -15.13 -0.82
CA TYR A 167 2.41 -15.97 0.23
C TYR A 167 3.40 -16.14 1.40
N PRO A 168 2.89 -16.34 2.63
CA PRO A 168 3.72 -16.55 3.79
C PRO A 168 4.66 -17.74 3.62
N THR A 169 5.89 -17.60 4.13
CA THR A 169 6.89 -18.67 4.22
C THR A 169 7.42 -18.73 5.65
N GLU A 170 8.34 -19.64 5.93
CA GLU A 170 9.04 -19.65 7.23
C GLU A 170 9.90 -18.38 7.47
N LEU A 171 10.29 -17.69 6.39
CA LEU A 171 11.21 -16.55 6.44
C LEU A 171 10.50 -15.19 6.35
N MET A 172 9.27 -15.13 5.82
CA MET A 172 8.57 -13.86 5.61
C MET A 172 7.06 -14.01 5.66
N GLU A 173 6.40 -12.93 6.06
CA GLU A 173 4.95 -12.79 6.09
C GLU A 173 4.36 -12.68 4.68
N GLY A 174 3.05 -12.92 4.55
CA GLY A 174 2.32 -12.69 3.31
C GLY A 174 2.23 -11.19 3.00
N PHE A 175 2.35 -10.84 1.70
CA PHE A 175 2.38 -9.45 1.27
C PHE A 175 1.71 -9.27 -0.10
N PHE A 176 1.22 -8.07 -0.34
CA PHE A 176 0.69 -7.64 -1.64
C PHE A 176 1.34 -6.34 -2.07
N LEU A 177 1.65 -6.23 -3.36
CA LEU A 177 2.24 -5.05 -3.98
C LEU A 177 1.55 -4.72 -5.30
N ALA A 178 1.26 -3.45 -5.51
CA ALA A 178 0.87 -2.89 -6.81
C ALA A 178 1.68 -1.63 -7.08
N ARG A 179 2.29 -1.53 -8.27
CA ARG A 179 2.99 -0.34 -8.74
C ARG A 179 2.16 0.31 -9.83
N LEU A 180 1.84 1.58 -9.62
CA LEU A 180 1.06 2.36 -10.55
C LEU A 180 1.90 3.54 -11.07
N ARG A 181 1.62 3.97 -12.30
CA ARG A 181 2.11 5.23 -12.86
C ARG A 181 0.93 6.12 -13.16
N LYS A 182 1.00 7.38 -12.76
CA LYS A 182 -0.03 8.37 -13.06
C LYS A 182 0.11 8.87 -14.49
N ILE A 183 -0.99 8.84 -15.27
CA ILE A 183 -1.01 9.23 -16.68
C ILE A 183 -1.47 10.68 -16.84
N SER A 184 -2.45 11.14 -16.05
CA SER A 184 -2.92 12.53 -16.08
C SER A 184 -3.43 13.00 -14.72
#